data_0601a46e09a106aea0dd24274c175e73
#
_entry.id   0601a46e09a106aea0dd24274c175e73
#
_cell.length_a   1.000
_cell.length_b   1.000
_cell.length_c   1.000
_cell.angle_alpha   90.00
_cell.angle_beta   90.00
_cell.angle_gamma   90.00
#
_symmetry.space_group_name_H-M   'P 1'
#
loop_
_entity.id
_entity.type
_entity.pdbx_description
1 polymer ?
#
loop_
_entity_poly.entity_id
_entity_poly.type
_entity_poly.pdbx_seq_one_letter_code
_entity_poly.pdbx_strand_id
1 'polypeptide(L)'
;MNAEGKRARLAQGPESFAEAFKVSHETIHRLEAYSSLLERWQKTTNLVAPSTLPQVWSRHFADSAQLSALAPKARLWLDLGSGGGFPGLVVAILRSGDPNFRMHLVESNQKKCAFLGDVARTAKALVDIHPMRIEQFAENAQSLRADVVSAR
;
A
#
# COMPACT_ATOMS: atom_id res chain seq x y z
N MET A 1 -14.54 13.18 -14.94
CA MET A 1 -13.95 12.04 -14.19
C MET A 1 -13.31 11.12 -15.21
N ASN A 2 -12.02 10.86 -15.05
CA ASN A 2 -11.31 9.96 -15.96
C ASN A 2 -11.71 8.48 -15.73
N ALA A 3 -11.31 7.59 -16.66
CA ALA A 3 -11.66 6.17 -16.61
C ALA A 3 -11.16 5.48 -15.32
N GLU A 4 -10.04 5.94 -14.75
CA GLU A 4 -9.44 5.41 -13.52
C GLU A 4 -10.24 5.76 -12.28
N GLY A 5 -10.70 6.99 -12.15
CA GLY A 5 -11.57 7.39 -11.05
C GLY A 5 -12.93 6.67 -11.08
N LYS A 6 -13.41 6.29 -12.27
CA LYS A 6 -14.61 5.46 -12.42
C LYS A 6 -14.35 4.02 -11.96
N ARG A 7 -13.20 3.43 -12.27
CA ARG A 7 -12.81 2.08 -11.83
C ARG A 7 -12.73 1.98 -10.30
N ALA A 8 -12.12 2.96 -9.64
CA ALA A 8 -12.01 2.96 -8.19
C ALA A 8 -13.36 3.01 -7.48
N ARG A 9 -14.31 3.79 -7.99
CA ARG A 9 -15.66 3.86 -7.41
C ARG A 9 -16.46 2.58 -7.57
N LEU A 10 -16.17 1.76 -8.58
CA LEU A 10 -16.83 0.49 -8.83
C LEU A 10 -16.26 -0.65 -7.97
N ALA A 11 -15.03 -0.51 -7.48
CA ALA A 11 -14.35 -1.53 -6.68
C ALA A 11 -14.79 -1.51 -5.21
N GLN A 12 -16.01 -1.95 -4.94
CA GLN A 12 -16.62 -1.95 -3.60
C GLN A 12 -16.26 -3.20 -2.76
N GLY A 13 -15.65 -4.21 -3.37
CA GLY A 13 -15.28 -5.46 -2.71
C GLY A 13 -14.28 -6.25 -3.55
N PRO A 14 -13.90 -7.46 -3.07
CA PRO A 14 -12.88 -8.28 -3.72
C PRO A 14 -13.15 -8.57 -5.20
N GLU A 15 -14.36 -9.01 -5.53
CA GLU A 15 -14.74 -9.40 -6.88
C GLU A 15 -14.71 -8.21 -7.85
N SER A 16 -15.35 -7.10 -7.46
CA SER A 16 -15.37 -5.89 -8.27
C SER A 16 -13.98 -5.23 -8.40
N PHE A 17 -13.13 -5.37 -7.39
CA PHE A 17 -11.73 -4.96 -7.46
C PHE A 17 -10.95 -5.83 -8.45
N ALA A 18 -11.11 -7.17 -8.39
CA ALA A 18 -10.45 -8.09 -9.31
C ALA A 18 -10.79 -7.78 -10.76
N GLU A 19 -12.06 -7.52 -11.03
CA GLU A 19 -12.55 -7.15 -12.37
C GLU A 19 -11.99 -5.80 -12.83
N ALA A 20 -12.06 -4.77 -11.96
CA ALA A 20 -11.64 -3.41 -12.29
C ALA A 20 -10.14 -3.29 -12.57
N PHE A 21 -9.30 -3.99 -11.80
CA PHE A 21 -7.84 -3.92 -11.87
C PHE A 21 -7.18 -5.13 -12.54
N LYS A 22 -7.97 -6.13 -12.96
CA LYS A 22 -7.50 -7.35 -13.65
C LYS A 22 -6.40 -8.08 -12.88
N VAL A 23 -6.61 -8.25 -11.59
CA VAL A 23 -5.66 -8.93 -10.71
C VAL A 23 -6.04 -10.39 -10.48
N SER A 24 -5.05 -11.22 -10.09
CA SER A 24 -5.26 -12.64 -9.83
C SER A 24 -6.02 -12.89 -8.52
N HIS A 25 -6.59 -14.08 -8.38
CA HIS A 25 -7.18 -14.55 -7.13
C HIS A 25 -6.17 -14.51 -5.97
N GLU A 26 -4.92 -14.85 -6.23
CA GLU A 26 -3.87 -14.78 -5.21
C GLU A 26 -3.67 -13.34 -4.71
N THR A 27 -3.67 -12.36 -5.59
CA THR A 27 -3.59 -10.94 -5.20
C THR A 27 -4.78 -10.54 -4.35
N ILE A 28 -6.00 -10.98 -4.71
CA ILE A 28 -7.20 -10.73 -3.90
C ILE A 28 -7.06 -11.33 -2.50
N HIS A 29 -6.65 -12.58 -2.36
CA HIS A 29 -6.43 -13.20 -1.05
C HIS A 29 -5.42 -12.44 -0.20
N ARG A 30 -4.36 -11.91 -0.78
CA ARG A 30 -3.38 -11.07 -0.09
C ARG A 30 -4.01 -9.76 0.41
N LEU A 31 -4.85 -9.11 -0.40
CA LEU A 31 -5.57 -7.90 0.00
C LEU A 31 -6.64 -8.18 1.06
N GLU A 32 -7.33 -9.31 1.00
CA GLU A 32 -8.26 -9.75 2.04
C GLU A 32 -7.55 -9.99 3.39
N ALA A 33 -6.39 -10.63 3.35
CA ALA A 33 -5.55 -10.81 4.54
C ALA A 33 -5.12 -9.45 5.11
N TYR A 34 -4.75 -8.51 4.26
CA TYR A 34 -4.44 -7.14 4.64
C TYR A 34 -5.65 -6.45 5.30
N SER A 35 -6.82 -6.53 4.69
CA SER A 35 -8.06 -5.95 5.24
C SER A 35 -8.37 -6.50 6.63
N SER A 36 -8.24 -7.81 6.83
CA SER A 36 -8.48 -8.47 8.13
C SER A 36 -7.47 -8.02 9.20
N LEU A 37 -6.20 -7.85 8.83
CA LEU A 37 -5.18 -7.31 9.73
C LEU A 37 -5.46 -5.85 10.07
N LEU A 38 -5.84 -5.04 9.09
CA LEU A 38 -6.19 -3.63 9.29
C LEU A 38 -7.34 -3.47 10.30
N GLU A 39 -8.41 -4.24 10.16
CA GLU A 39 -9.54 -4.22 11.10
C GLU A 39 -9.12 -4.60 12.52
N ARG A 40 -8.26 -5.61 12.65
CA ARG A 40 -7.77 -6.08 13.95
C ARG A 40 -6.88 -5.03 14.63
N TRP A 41 -5.90 -4.49 13.91
CA TRP A 41 -4.95 -3.51 14.43
C TRP A 41 -5.61 -2.14 14.68
N GLN A 42 -6.62 -1.77 13.90
CA GLN A 42 -7.36 -0.51 14.06
C GLN A 42 -7.99 -0.37 15.45
N LYS A 43 -8.28 -1.49 16.14
CA LYS A 43 -8.84 -1.49 17.49
C LYS A 43 -7.89 -0.87 18.53
N THR A 44 -6.60 -0.89 18.29
CA THR A 44 -5.56 -0.41 19.21
C THR A 44 -4.63 0.64 18.62
N THR A 45 -4.61 0.79 17.31
CA THR A 45 -3.72 1.70 16.59
C THR A 45 -4.49 2.41 15.50
N ASN A 46 -4.49 3.73 15.50
CA ASN A 46 -5.20 4.53 14.50
C ASN A 46 -4.45 4.51 13.15
N LEU A 47 -4.85 3.61 12.27
CA LEU A 47 -4.22 3.39 10.97
C LEU A 47 -4.91 4.16 9.84
N VAL A 48 -6.24 4.19 9.86
CA VAL A 48 -7.09 4.92 8.92
C VAL A 48 -8.20 5.64 9.67
N ALA A 49 -8.86 6.60 9.01
CA ALA A 49 -10.05 7.20 9.59
C ALA A 49 -11.13 6.11 9.79
N PRO A 50 -11.68 5.95 10.99
CA PRO A 50 -12.63 4.87 11.30
C PRO A 50 -13.82 4.81 10.34
N SER A 51 -14.30 5.96 9.87
CA SER A 51 -15.40 6.05 8.91
C SER A 51 -15.08 5.46 7.53
N THR A 52 -13.80 5.31 7.18
CA THR A 52 -13.37 4.76 5.89
C THR A 52 -13.12 3.26 5.92
N LEU A 53 -13.01 2.66 7.11
CA LEU A 53 -12.71 1.24 7.27
C LEU A 53 -13.74 0.32 6.58
N PRO A 54 -15.07 0.56 6.67
CA PRO A 54 -16.05 -0.25 5.95
C PRO A 54 -15.94 -0.14 4.42
N GLN A 55 -15.24 0.87 3.92
CA GLN A 55 -15.04 1.14 2.50
C GLN A 55 -13.59 0.92 2.07
N VAL A 56 -12.88 0.00 2.72
CA VAL A 56 -11.43 -0.24 2.50
C VAL A 56 -11.12 -0.52 1.04
N TRP A 57 -11.95 -1.28 0.34
CA TRP A 57 -11.75 -1.65 -1.05
C TRP A 57 -11.77 -0.45 -2.00
N SER A 58 -12.75 0.44 -1.86
CA SER A 58 -12.88 1.61 -2.74
C SER A 58 -12.01 2.79 -2.27
N ARG A 59 -11.98 3.06 -0.97
CA ARG A 59 -11.32 4.26 -0.42
C ARG A 59 -9.81 4.11 -0.20
N HIS A 60 -9.33 2.87 -0.07
CA HIS A 60 -7.92 2.62 0.21
C HIS A 60 -7.28 1.74 -0.85
N PHE A 61 -7.79 0.53 -1.10
CA PHE A 61 -7.17 -0.37 -2.06
C PHE A 61 -7.27 0.15 -3.51
N ALA A 62 -8.46 0.55 -3.94
CA ALA A 62 -8.65 1.04 -5.31
C ALA A 62 -7.94 2.38 -5.56
N ASP A 63 -7.97 3.31 -4.60
CA ASP A 63 -7.24 4.57 -4.70
C ASP A 63 -5.72 4.32 -4.84
N SER A 64 -5.19 3.37 -4.07
CA SER A 64 -3.78 3.00 -4.14
C SER A 64 -3.42 2.29 -5.44
N ALA A 65 -4.29 1.40 -5.93
CA ALA A 65 -4.08 0.65 -7.17
C ALA A 65 -3.99 1.55 -8.41
N GLN A 66 -4.74 2.65 -8.43
CA GLN A 66 -4.66 3.64 -9.51
C GLN A 66 -3.25 4.23 -9.65
N LEU A 67 -2.58 4.47 -8.53
CA LEU A 67 -1.22 5.03 -8.55
C LEU A 67 -0.22 4.05 -9.18
N SER A 68 -0.37 2.76 -8.94
CA SER A 68 0.46 1.73 -9.59
C SER A 68 0.31 1.77 -11.12
N ALA A 69 -0.90 1.98 -11.61
CA ALA A 69 -1.19 2.08 -13.04
C ALA A 69 -0.58 3.32 -13.69
N LEU A 70 -0.41 4.42 -12.95
CA LEU A 70 0.22 5.65 -13.45
C LEU A 70 1.73 5.53 -13.63
N ALA A 71 2.38 4.62 -12.92
CA ALA A 71 3.83 4.44 -12.98
C ALA A 71 4.22 2.97 -13.25
N PRO A 72 3.80 2.38 -14.38
CA PRO A 72 3.96 0.95 -14.63
C PRO A 72 5.42 0.51 -14.78
N LYS A 73 6.31 1.45 -15.11
CA LYS A 73 7.75 1.18 -15.32
C LYS A 73 8.62 1.51 -14.10
N ALA A 74 8.02 2.01 -13.01
CA ALA A 74 8.75 2.32 -11.79
C ALA A 74 9.40 1.06 -11.22
N ARG A 75 10.67 1.15 -10.87
CA ARG A 75 11.46 0.09 -10.24
C ARG A 75 11.68 0.34 -8.76
N LEU A 76 11.85 1.58 -8.39
CA LEU A 76 12.07 2.02 -7.02
C LEU A 76 10.98 3.01 -6.61
N TRP A 77 10.20 2.63 -5.61
CA TRP A 77 9.13 3.45 -5.06
C TRP A 77 9.38 3.73 -3.59
N LEU A 78 9.25 4.98 -3.20
CA LEU A 78 9.40 5.46 -1.84
C LEU A 78 8.08 6.01 -1.34
N ASP A 79 7.55 5.44 -0.26
CA ASP A 79 6.32 5.88 0.39
C ASP A 79 6.65 6.54 1.73
N LEU A 80 6.44 7.84 1.82
CA LEU A 80 6.77 8.66 2.98
C LEU A 80 5.57 8.79 3.92
N GLY A 81 5.76 8.45 5.19
CA GLY A 81 4.68 8.46 6.16
C GLY A 81 3.67 7.37 5.88
N SER A 82 4.13 6.13 5.72
CA SER A 82 3.31 5.00 5.20
C SER A 82 2.08 4.66 6.05
N GLY A 83 2.08 4.93 7.34
CA GLY A 83 0.92 4.81 8.23
C GLY A 83 0.24 3.44 8.17
N GLY A 84 -0.97 3.39 7.67
CA GLY A 84 -1.73 2.17 7.41
C GLY A 84 -1.29 1.38 6.17
N GLY A 85 -0.21 1.81 5.49
CA GLY A 85 0.34 1.13 4.32
C GLY A 85 -0.20 1.59 2.97
N PHE A 86 -0.86 2.73 2.94
CA PHE A 86 -1.47 3.29 1.74
C PHE A 86 -0.70 4.50 1.22
N PRO A 87 -0.26 4.51 -0.05
CA PRO A 87 -0.46 3.46 -1.07
C PRO A 87 0.59 2.33 -1.06
N GLY A 88 1.68 2.44 -0.32
CA GLY A 88 2.89 1.65 -0.48
C GLY A 88 2.68 0.13 -0.43
N LEU A 89 2.01 -0.40 0.61
CA LEU A 89 1.78 -1.85 0.72
C LEU A 89 0.87 -2.39 -0.38
N VAL A 90 -0.16 -1.65 -0.78
CA VAL A 90 -1.04 -2.09 -1.88
C VAL A 90 -0.25 -2.20 -3.17
N VAL A 91 0.54 -1.18 -3.50
CA VAL A 91 1.41 -1.19 -4.69
C VAL A 91 2.40 -2.35 -4.64
N ALA A 92 3.02 -2.61 -3.49
CA ALA A 92 3.94 -3.74 -3.32
C ALA A 92 3.25 -5.10 -3.54
N ILE A 93 2.02 -5.26 -3.06
CA ILE A 93 1.23 -6.47 -3.29
C ILE A 93 0.90 -6.63 -4.77
N LEU A 94 0.45 -5.58 -5.45
CA LEU A 94 0.13 -5.60 -6.88
C LEU A 94 1.37 -5.89 -7.74
N ARG A 95 2.55 -5.46 -7.30
CA ARG A 95 3.82 -5.62 -8.02
C ARG A 95 4.64 -6.80 -7.54
N SER A 96 4.08 -7.69 -6.72
CA SER A 96 4.81 -8.82 -6.10
C SER A 96 5.39 -9.82 -7.11
N GLY A 97 4.88 -9.87 -8.34
CA GLY A 97 5.42 -10.69 -9.41
C GLY A 97 6.60 -10.06 -10.18
N ASP A 98 6.95 -8.82 -9.90
CA ASP A 98 8.04 -8.10 -10.57
C ASP A 98 9.33 -8.18 -9.72
N PRO A 99 10.32 -8.99 -10.11
CA PRO A 99 11.54 -9.15 -9.33
C PRO A 99 12.43 -7.90 -9.31
N ASN A 100 12.19 -6.97 -10.21
CA ASN A 100 12.95 -5.71 -10.30
C ASN A 100 12.30 -4.56 -9.52
N PHE A 101 11.11 -4.77 -8.96
CA PHE A 101 10.42 -3.75 -8.19
C PHE A 101 10.88 -3.74 -6.74
N ARG A 102 11.10 -2.55 -6.18
CA ARG A 102 11.45 -2.32 -4.78
C ARG A 102 10.55 -1.24 -4.20
N MET A 103 10.00 -1.52 -3.01
CA MET A 103 9.18 -0.60 -2.25
C MET A 103 9.84 -0.29 -0.91
N HIS A 104 10.09 0.99 -0.66
CA HIS A 104 10.56 1.50 0.64
C HIS A 104 9.42 2.21 1.35
N LEU A 105 9.15 1.82 2.59
CA LEU A 105 8.14 2.42 3.46
C LEU A 105 8.85 3.15 4.60
N VAL A 106 8.62 4.45 4.73
CA VAL A 106 9.17 5.26 5.82
C VAL A 106 8.05 5.62 6.79
N GLU A 107 8.18 5.20 8.05
CA GLU A 107 7.20 5.43 9.11
C GLU A 107 7.90 5.59 10.45
N SER A 108 7.62 6.66 11.18
CA SER A 108 8.27 6.93 12.47
C SER A 108 7.61 6.26 13.67
N ASN A 109 6.32 5.92 13.57
CA ASN A 109 5.58 5.29 14.66
C ASN A 109 5.87 3.78 14.72
N GLN A 110 6.42 3.31 15.85
CA GLN A 110 6.82 1.92 16.04
C GLN A 110 5.66 0.93 15.91
N LYS A 111 4.48 1.26 16.44
CA LYS A 111 3.29 0.40 16.33
C LYS A 111 2.83 0.28 14.87
N LYS A 112 2.85 1.39 14.13
CA LYS A 112 2.54 1.37 12.70
C LYS A 112 3.57 0.57 11.91
N CYS A 113 4.85 0.69 12.22
CA CYS A 113 5.89 -0.15 11.61
C CYS A 113 5.67 -1.64 11.90
N ALA A 114 5.26 -2.01 13.11
CA ALA A 114 4.92 -3.39 13.46
C ALA A 114 3.73 -3.90 12.63
N PHE A 115 2.70 -3.07 12.46
CA PHE A 115 1.57 -3.38 11.58
C PHE A 115 2.02 -3.59 10.13
N LEU A 116 2.82 -2.68 9.57
CA LEU A 116 3.35 -2.79 8.21
C LEU A 116 4.12 -4.10 8.01
N GLY A 117 4.94 -4.48 8.99
CA GLY A 117 5.67 -5.75 8.97
C GLY A 117 4.76 -6.96 9.02
N ASP A 118 3.70 -6.91 9.82
CA ASP A 118 2.71 -7.99 9.92
C ASP A 118 1.96 -8.20 8.60
N VAL A 119 1.51 -7.12 7.96
CA VAL A 119 0.89 -7.17 6.64
C VAL A 119 1.87 -7.68 5.59
N ALA A 120 3.09 -7.14 5.55
CA ALA A 120 4.10 -7.54 4.56
C ALA A 120 4.39 -9.04 4.61
N ARG A 121 4.53 -9.59 5.82
CA ARG A 121 4.75 -11.02 6.03
C ARG A 121 3.54 -11.85 5.60
N THR A 122 2.34 -11.47 6.03
CA THR A 122 1.11 -12.23 5.79
C THR A 122 0.71 -12.17 4.31
N ALA A 123 0.79 -11.02 3.70
CA ALA A 123 0.47 -10.81 2.29
C ALA A 123 1.65 -11.13 1.34
N LYS A 124 2.79 -11.57 1.87
CA LYS A 124 4.01 -11.87 1.10
C LYS A 124 4.44 -10.70 0.19
N ALA A 125 4.34 -9.48 0.72
CA ALA A 125 4.80 -8.29 0.04
C ALA A 125 6.27 -8.02 0.38
N LEU A 126 7.10 -7.83 -0.64
CA LEU A 126 8.51 -7.47 -0.47
C LEU A 126 8.63 -5.96 -0.30
N VAL A 127 8.92 -5.53 0.92
CA VAL A 127 9.08 -4.12 1.27
C VAL A 127 10.26 -3.95 2.23
N ASP A 128 10.91 -2.80 2.14
CA ASP A 128 11.90 -2.34 3.11
C ASP A 128 11.25 -1.28 4.02
N ILE A 129 11.05 -1.63 5.29
CA ILE A 129 10.46 -0.73 6.28
C ILE A 129 11.57 0.03 7.01
N HIS A 130 11.46 1.36 7.03
CA HIS A 130 12.38 2.27 7.69
C HIS A 130 11.68 2.93 8.89
N PRO A 131 11.92 2.44 10.13
CA PRO A 131 11.27 2.96 11.34
C PRO A 131 11.97 4.23 11.82
N MET A 132 11.82 5.31 11.08
CA MET A 132 12.46 6.60 11.34
C MET A 132 11.65 7.75 10.77
N ARG A 133 12.01 8.97 11.15
CA ARG A 133 11.44 10.18 10.55
C ARG A 133 11.93 10.38 9.13
N ILE A 134 11.10 11.05 8.31
CA ILE A 134 11.39 11.32 6.91
C ILE A 134 12.71 12.08 6.74
N GLU A 135 12.96 13.06 7.60
CA GLU A 135 14.18 13.88 7.59
C GLU A 135 15.43 13.01 7.81
N GLN A 136 15.39 12.11 8.78
CA GLN A 136 16.48 11.18 9.07
C GLN A 136 16.69 10.20 7.91
N PHE A 137 15.62 9.71 7.32
CA PHE A 137 15.70 8.85 6.13
C PHE A 137 16.37 9.59 4.97
N ALA A 138 15.99 10.84 4.71
CA ALA A 138 16.57 11.66 3.64
C ALA A 138 18.09 11.88 3.83
N GLU A 139 18.55 12.09 5.05
CA GLU A 139 19.97 12.20 5.37
C GLU A 139 20.74 10.90 5.10
N ASN A 140 20.14 9.75 5.44
CA ASN A 140 20.76 8.44 5.29
C ASN A 140 20.71 7.90 3.85
N ALA A 141 19.76 8.33 3.07
CA ALA A 141 19.43 7.77 1.74
C ALA A 141 19.79 8.74 0.59
N GLN A 142 20.83 9.56 0.73
CA GLN A 142 21.22 10.56 -0.26
C GLN A 142 21.53 9.99 -1.65
N SER A 143 21.97 8.73 -1.73
CA SER A 143 22.25 8.03 -3.00
C SER A 143 21.04 7.35 -3.61
N LEU A 144 19.93 7.23 -2.88
CA LEU A 144 18.70 6.60 -3.37
C LEU A 144 18.07 7.46 -4.47
N ARG A 145 17.72 6.83 -5.58
CA ARG A 145 17.04 7.47 -6.72
C ARG A 145 15.71 6.77 -6.94
N ALA A 146 14.67 7.25 -6.26
CA ALA A 146 13.33 6.74 -6.44
C ALA A 146 12.73 7.21 -7.77
N ASP A 147 12.07 6.30 -8.49
CA ASP A 147 11.28 6.64 -9.68
C ASP A 147 9.95 7.30 -9.28
N VAL A 148 9.41 6.90 -8.14
CA VAL A 148 8.18 7.46 -7.57
C VAL A 148 8.35 7.72 -6.09
N VAL A 149 7.87 8.87 -5.66
CA VAL A 149 7.70 9.21 -4.24
C VAL A 149 6.22 9.47 -3.99
N SER A 150 5.65 8.77 -3.04
CA SER A 150 4.28 8.97 -2.57
C SER A 150 4.25 9.44 -1.12
N ALA A 151 3.26 10.23 -0.78
CA ALA A 151 2.95 10.66 0.58
C ALA A 151 1.43 10.89 0.69
N ARG A 152 0.86 10.46 1.82
CA ARG A 152 -0.58 10.58 2.03
C ARG A 152 -0.93 10.96 3.47
#